data_f516c20bf03488936d88147f2a055667
#
_entry.id   f516c20bf03488936d88147f2a055667
#
_cell.length_a   1.000
_cell.length_b   1.000
_cell.length_c   1.000
_cell.angle_alpha   90.00
_cell.angle_beta   90.00
_cell.angle_gamma   90.00
#
_symmetry.space_group_name_H-M   'P 1'
#
loop_
_entity.id
_entity.type
_entity.pdbx_description
1 polymer ?
#
loop_
_entity_poly.entity_id
_entity_poly.type
_entity_poly.pdbx_seq_one_letter_code
_entity_poly.pdbx_strand_id
1 'polypeptide(L)'
;MTVDDTALAVTDTGGDAPAVVYLNGAYSSQPAWRRVIAELGSGWRHITYDERARGKSRRSHDYSFEGTIRDLDAVLEARSVQRPLLVCWSFGAATAVHWAARNPSRVRGVVLVDGGFPHDWIDDAAKERTRQQFRKMRWALPLLAPFGMAARMSADQHAEINIEINEVFGALGAQYDQVTCPVRFVVATGASMGGTAEEMATMRASLDPVLARRPNIRVGATVPSNHVTVLRKDYRAVAEVVRETAAAAAKRNE
;
A
#
# COMPACT_ATOMS: atom_id res chain seq x y z
N MET A 1 -8.95 -5.73 -16.69
CA MET A 1 -9.09 -7.19 -16.46
C MET A 1 -10.26 -7.44 -15.52
N THR A 2 -10.96 -8.55 -15.66
CA THR A 2 -12.09 -8.91 -14.78
C THR A 2 -11.58 -9.72 -13.59
N VAL A 3 -12.12 -9.45 -12.40
CA VAL A 3 -11.89 -10.18 -11.17
C VAL A 3 -13.17 -10.14 -10.35
N ASP A 4 -13.61 -11.28 -9.83
CA ASP A 4 -14.91 -11.41 -9.14
C ASP A 4 -16.07 -10.75 -9.94
N ASP A 5 -16.76 -9.80 -9.32
CA ASP A 5 -17.88 -9.03 -9.91
C ASP A 5 -17.46 -7.68 -10.52
N THR A 6 -16.15 -7.40 -10.63
CA THR A 6 -15.62 -6.09 -11.04
C THR A 6 -14.61 -6.18 -12.19
N ALA A 7 -14.14 -5.04 -12.63
CA ALA A 7 -13.04 -4.94 -13.58
C ALA A 7 -12.02 -3.91 -13.10
N LEU A 8 -10.78 -4.36 -12.99
CA LEU A 8 -9.64 -3.52 -12.62
C LEU A 8 -8.99 -2.90 -13.86
N ALA A 9 -8.67 -1.62 -13.76
CA ALA A 9 -7.83 -0.93 -14.72
C ALA A 9 -6.37 -1.21 -14.37
N VAL A 10 -5.66 -1.86 -15.27
CA VAL A 10 -4.25 -2.25 -15.09
C VAL A 10 -3.43 -1.65 -16.23
N THR A 11 -2.28 -1.08 -15.89
CA THR A 11 -1.24 -0.65 -16.82
C THR A 11 0.00 -1.48 -16.60
N ASP A 12 0.57 -2.00 -17.69
CA ASP A 12 1.75 -2.85 -17.68
C ASP A 12 2.66 -2.41 -18.83
N THR A 13 3.92 -2.10 -18.54
CA THR A 13 4.90 -1.71 -19.57
C THR A 13 5.38 -2.89 -20.41
N GLY A 14 5.08 -4.12 -19.97
CA GLY A 14 5.54 -5.34 -20.65
C GLY A 14 7.04 -5.58 -20.53
N GLY A 15 7.53 -6.56 -21.29
CA GLY A 15 8.94 -6.96 -21.36
C GLY A 15 9.35 -7.95 -20.28
N ASP A 16 10.63 -8.40 -20.37
CA ASP A 16 11.21 -9.47 -19.53
C ASP A 16 12.01 -8.93 -18.34
N ALA A 17 12.06 -7.60 -18.16
CA ALA A 17 12.74 -6.97 -17.04
C ALA A 17 12.06 -7.36 -15.71
N PRO A 18 12.78 -7.29 -14.58
CA PRO A 18 12.22 -7.59 -13.28
C PRO A 18 10.97 -6.77 -12.99
N ALA A 19 9.88 -7.45 -12.59
CA ALA A 19 8.59 -6.81 -12.39
C ALA A 19 8.52 -6.07 -11.05
N VAL A 20 8.06 -4.82 -11.12
CA VAL A 20 7.66 -3.98 -9.98
C VAL A 20 6.16 -3.79 -10.05
N VAL A 21 5.46 -4.19 -8.99
CA VAL A 21 4.00 -4.03 -8.86
C VAL A 21 3.71 -3.00 -7.79
N TYR A 22 2.89 -2.02 -8.15
CA TYR A 22 2.60 -0.86 -7.31
C TYR A 22 1.22 -0.97 -6.68
N LEU A 23 1.15 -0.87 -5.35
CA LEU A 23 -0.09 -0.89 -4.58
C LEU A 23 -0.38 0.50 -4.01
N ASN A 24 -1.56 1.03 -4.30
CA ASN A 24 -1.92 2.40 -3.99
C ASN A 24 -2.31 2.60 -2.50
N GLY A 25 -2.30 3.86 -2.06
CA GLY A 25 -3.00 4.28 -0.84
C GLY A 25 -4.52 4.24 -1.02
N ALA A 26 -5.26 4.25 0.08
CA ALA A 26 -6.70 3.93 0.17
C ALA A 26 -7.61 4.59 -0.89
N TYR A 27 -7.32 5.81 -1.30
CA TYR A 27 -8.12 6.57 -2.29
C TYR A 27 -7.33 6.97 -3.53
N SER A 28 -6.07 6.58 -3.61
CA SER A 28 -5.17 6.90 -4.70
C SER A 28 -5.44 6.07 -5.95
N SER A 29 -4.69 6.34 -6.99
CA SER A 29 -4.76 5.65 -8.28
C SER A 29 -3.40 5.65 -8.97
N GLN A 30 -3.27 4.87 -10.03
CA GLN A 30 -2.02 4.64 -10.78
C GLN A 30 -1.17 5.89 -11.04
N PRO A 31 -1.72 7.08 -11.38
CA PRO A 31 -0.91 8.27 -11.64
C PRO A 31 -0.02 8.75 -10.48
N ALA A 32 -0.29 8.33 -9.24
CA ALA A 32 0.54 8.66 -8.09
C ALA A 32 1.99 8.17 -8.26
N TRP A 33 2.19 7.08 -8.99
CA TRP A 33 3.47 6.43 -9.18
C TRP A 33 4.32 6.99 -10.33
N ARG A 34 3.79 7.93 -11.15
CA ARG A 34 4.47 8.42 -12.36
C ARG A 34 5.92 8.85 -12.14
N ARG A 35 6.20 9.55 -11.04
CA ARG A 35 7.55 10.07 -10.77
C ARG A 35 8.51 8.96 -10.35
N VAL A 36 8.05 8.03 -9.55
CA VAL A 36 8.83 6.85 -9.13
C VAL A 36 9.14 5.97 -10.34
N ILE A 37 8.16 5.71 -11.19
CA ILE A 37 8.32 4.92 -12.42
C ILE A 37 9.31 5.60 -13.37
N ALA A 38 9.17 6.90 -13.60
CA ALA A 38 10.08 7.64 -14.46
C ALA A 38 11.53 7.64 -13.93
N GLU A 39 11.72 7.72 -12.60
CA GLU A 39 13.03 7.68 -11.96
C GLU A 39 13.67 6.28 -12.01
N LEU A 40 12.88 5.23 -11.91
CA LEU A 40 13.35 3.84 -12.05
C LEU A 40 13.74 3.51 -13.51
N GLY A 41 13.01 4.06 -14.47
CA GLY A 41 13.30 3.91 -15.91
C GLY A 41 12.94 2.54 -16.47
N SER A 42 13.35 2.29 -17.71
CA SER A 42 12.98 1.10 -18.50
C SER A 42 13.70 -0.19 -18.12
N GLY A 43 14.62 -0.14 -17.14
CA GLY A 43 15.26 -1.35 -16.60
C GLY A 43 14.33 -2.24 -15.77
N TRP A 44 13.06 -1.85 -15.64
CA TRP A 44 12.03 -2.54 -14.88
C TRP A 44 10.75 -2.69 -15.69
N ARG A 45 10.02 -3.78 -15.46
CA ARG A 45 8.65 -3.93 -15.92
C ARG A 45 7.73 -3.36 -14.84
N HIS A 46 7.01 -2.29 -15.16
CA HIS A 46 6.15 -1.59 -14.22
C HIS A 46 4.70 -2.01 -14.40
N ILE A 47 4.07 -2.46 -13.31
CA ILE A 47 2.66 -2.86 -13.29
C ILE A 47 1.96 -2.04 -12.23
N THR A 48 1.00 -1.23 -12.65
CA THR A 48 0.12 -0.44 -11.77
C THR A 48 -1.33 -0.84 -12.01
N TYR A 49 -2.15 -0.78 -10.98
CA TYR A 49 -3.59 -0.96 -11.13
C TYR A 49 -4.35 -0.05 -10.18
N ASP A 50 -5.61 0.22 -10.50
CA ASP A 50 -6.52 0.91 -9.61
C ASP A 50 -7.34 -0.15 -8.86
N GLU A 51 -7.47 0.00 -7.53
CA GLU A 51 -8.33 -0.85 -6.72
C GLU A 51 -9.80 -0.62 -7.05
N ARG A 52 -10.67 -1.54 -6.63
CA ARG A 52 -12.14 -1.49 -6.82
C ARG A 52 -12.70 -0.12 -6.45
N ALA A 53 -13.53 0.46 -7.31
CA ALA A 53 -14.14 1.79 -7.19
C ALA A 53 -13.17 2.99 -7.16
N ARG A 54 -11.86 2.81 -7.38
CA ARG A 54 -10.87 3.90 -7.52
C ARG A 54 -10.47 4.10 -8.97
N GLY A 55 -9.93 5.27 -9.29
CA GLY A 55 -9.39 5.57 -10.61
C GLY A 55 -10.34 5.15 -11.74
N LYS A 56 -9.86 4.28 -12.63
CA LYS A 56 -10.59 3.74 -13.77
C LYS A 56 -11.22 2.36 -13.54
N SER A 57 -10.98 1.74 -12.37
CA SER A 57 -11.56 0.44 -12.01
C SER A 57 -13.04 0.56 -11.71
N ARG A 58 -13.82 -0.49 -11.99
CA ARG A 58 -15.26 -0.51 -11.73
C ARG A 58 -15.58 -0.67 -10.24
N ARG A 59 -16.83 -0.41 -9.90
CA ARG A 59 -17.40 -0.72 -8.58
C ARG A 59 -17.49 -2.24 -8.40
N SER A 60 -17.61 -2.68 -7.14
CA SER A 60 -17.84 -4.05 -6.73
C SER A 60 -18.89 -4.09 -5.63
N HIS A 61 -19.39 -5.25 -5.28
CA HIS A 61 -20.17 -5.47 -4.06
C HIS A 61 -19.25 -5.81 -2.87
N ASP A 62 -18.03 -6.29 -3.16
CA ASP A 62 -17.03 -6.63 -2.15
C ASP A 62 -15.87 -5.63 -2.15
N TYR A 63 -15.72 -4.92 -1.05
CA TYR A 63 -14.60 -4.01 -0.78
C TYR A 63 -13.76 -4.44 0.43
N SER A 64 -13.92 -5.67 0.89
CA SER A 64 -13.17 -6.21 2.02
C SER A 64 -11.65 -6.19 1.77
N PHE A 65 -10.90 -6.26 2.84
CA PHE A 65 -9.44 -6.40 2.75
C PHE A 65 -9.04 -7.67 1.98
N GLU A 66 -9.75 -8.77 2.19
CA GLU A 66 -9.53 -10.01 1.43
C GLU A 66 -9.82 -9.83 -0.08
N GLY A 67 -10.77 -8.95 -0.45
CA GLY A 67 -10.98 -8.54 -1.82
C GLY A 67 -9.75 -7.90 -2.45
N THR A 68 -9.00 -7.08 -1.69
CA THR A 68 -7.76 -6.47 -2.19
C THR A 68 -6.62 -7.49 -2.37
N ILE A 69 -6.57 -8.52 -1.53
CA ILE A 69 -5.62 -9.64 -1.67
C ILE A 69 -5.92 -10.42 -2.96
N ARG A 70 -7.21 -10.73 -3.22
CA ARG A 70 -7.61 -11.41 -4.46
C ARG A 70 -7.34 -10.56 -5.70
N ASP A 71 -7.52 -9.24 -5.61
CA ASP A 71 -7.18 -8.32 -6.70
C ASP A 71 -5.69 -8.39 -7.06
N LEU A 72 -4.81 -8.40 -6.05
CA LEU A 72 -3.37 -8.54 -6.27
C LEU A 72 -3.03 -9.89 -6.92
N ASP A 73 -3.57 -11.01 -6.41
CA ASP A 73 -3.35 -12.34 -6.99
C ASP A 73 -3.80 -12.38 -8.46
N ALA A 74 -4.99 -11.85 -8.75
CA ALA A 74 -5.53 -11.81 -10.11
C ALA A 74 -4.67 -10.95 -11.06
N VAL A 75 -4.14 -9.81 -10.59
CA VAL A 75 -3.21 -8.97 -11.38
C VAL A 75 -1.92 -9.73 -11.67
N LEU A 76 -1.33 -10.39 -10.68
CA LEU A 76 -0.09 -11.15 -10.84
C LEU A 76 -0.27 -12.31 -11.82
N GLU A 77 -1.37 -13.05 -11.70
CA GLU A 77 -1.71 -14.17 -12.59
C GLU A 77 -1.92 -13.69 -14.03
N ALA A 78 -2.79 -12.68 -14.23
CA ALA A 78 -3.10 -12.15 -15.56
C ALA A 78 -1.89 -11.51 -16.26
N ARG A 79 -0.87 -11.10 -15.52
CA ARG A 79 0.38 -10.55 -16.07
C ARG A 79 1.54 -11.55 -16.03
N SER A 80 1.29 -12.81 -15.65
CA SER A 80 2.29 -13.88 -15.56
C SER A 80 3.49 -13.47 -14.70
N VAL A 81 3.25 -12.80 -13.56
CA VAL A 81 4.28 -12.36 -12.63
C VAL A 81 4.39 -13.34 -11.46
N GLN A 82 5.49 -14.06 -11.39
CA GLN A 82 5.70 -15.07 -10.35
C GLN A 82 6.32 -14.50 -9.07
N ARG A 83 7.31 -13.62 -9.21
CA ARG A 83 8.09 -13.07 -8.08
C ARG A 83 8.26 -11.55 -8.23
N PRO A 84 7.22 -10.75 -7.93
CA PRO A 84 7.28 -9.29 -8.00
C PRO A 84 8.18 -8.70 -6.92
N LEU A 85 8.69 -7.50 -7.18
CA LEU A 85 9.02 -6.52 -6.16
C LEU A 85 7.75 -5.69 -5.92
N LEU A 86 7.21 -5.72 -4.69
CA LEU A 86 6.02 -4.95 -4.33
C LEU A 86 6.43 -3.57 -3.81
N VAL A 87 5.91 -2.50 -4.39
CA VAL A 87 6.14 -1.11 -3.96
C VAL A 87 4.81 -0.50 -3.58
N CYS A 88 4.65 -0.19 -2.30
CA CYS A 88 3.34 -0.03 -1.70
C CYS A 88 3.27 1.25 -0.88
N TRP A 89 2.20 2.01 -1.01
CA TRP A 89 1.99 3.23 -0.27
C TRP A 89 0.78 3.10 0.66
N SER A 90 0.94 3.54 1.94
CA SER A 90 -0.20 3.63 2.87
C SER A 90 -0.95 2.30 3.00
N PHE A 91 -2.22 2.26 2.63
CA PHE A 91 -3.06 1.06 2.64
C PHE A 91 -2.46 -0.12 1.87
N GLY A 92 -1.88 0.13 0.69
CA GLY A 92 -1.23 -0.91 -0.10
C GLY A 92 -0.10 -1.63 0.65
N ALA A 93 0.47 -0.99 1.69
CA ALA A 93 1.48 -1.62 2.54
C ALA A 93 0.91 -2.79 3.34
N ALA A 94 -0.31 -2.66 3.88
CA ALA A 94 -0.98 -3.76 4.59
C ALA A 94 -1.24 -4.94 3.63
N THR A 95 -1.77 -4.66 2.44
CA THR A 95 -1.99 -5.67 1.39
C THR A 95 -0.71 -6.42 1.06
N ALA A 96 0.40 -5.70 0.84
CA ALA A 96 1.68 -6.31 0.51
C ALA A 96 2.25 -7.19 1.64
N VAL A 97 2.17 -6.74 2.89
CA VAL A 97 2.67 -7.51 4.04
C VAL A 97 1.87 -8.79 4.23
N HIS A 98 0.53 -8.71 4.21
CA HIS A 98 -0.33 -9.89 4.30
C HIS A 98 -0.12 -10.86 3.15
N TRP A 99 -0.01 -10.34 1.92
CA TRP A 99 0.23 -11.18 0.75
C TRP A 99 1.60 -11.85 0.82
N ALA A 100 2.65 -11.11 1.19
CA ALA A 100 4.01 -11.66 1.31
C ALA A 100 4.12 -12.69 2.44
N ALA A 101 3.41 -12.51 3.55
CA ALA A 101 3.34 -13.48 4.64
C ALA A 101 2.70 -14.81 4.20
N ARG A 102 1.66 -14.75 3.38
CA ARG A 102 0.96 -15.92 2.82
C ARG A 102 1.72 -16.57 1.65
N ASN A 103 2.60 -15.82 0.98
CA ASN A 103 3.30 -16.24 -0.24
C ASN A 103 4.83 -16.05 -0.15
N PRO A 104 5.53 -16.60 0.86
CA PRO A 104 6.93 -16.27 1.16
C PRO A 104 7.90 -16.61 0.02
N SER A 105 7.60 -17.62 -0.81
CA SER A 105 8.40 -18.01 -1.98
C SER A 105 8.08 -17.23 -3.26
N ARG A 106 6.94 -16.54 -3.30
CA ARG A 106 6.40 -15.84 -4.47
C ARG A 106 6.70 -14.34 -4.48
N VAL A 107 7.48 -13.82 -3.55
CA VAL A 107 7.81 -12.39 -3.46
C VAL A 107 9.31 -12.20 -3.49
N ARG A 108 9.79 -11.23 -4.30
CA ARG A 108 11.21 -10.88 -4.35
C ARG A 108 11.60 -9.97 -3.19
N GLY A 109 10.79 -8.98 -2.88
CA GLY A 109 10.98 -8.01 -1.82
C GLY A 109 9.82 -7.03 -1.75
N VAL A 110 9.77 -6.24 -0.68
CA VAL A 110 8.70 -5.28 -0.41
C VAL A 110 9.28 -3.92 -0.03
N VAL A 111 8.80 -2.86 -0.66
CA VAL A 111 9.07 -1.46 -0.28
C VAL A 111 7.78 -0.84 0.24
N LEU A 112 7.81 -0.38 1.47
CA LEU A 112 6.66 0.21 2.17
C LEU A 112 6.88 1.72 2.29
N VAL A 113 6.11 2.49 1.54
CA VAL A 113 6.21 3.95 1.51
C VAL A 113 5.17 4.52 2.47
N ASP A 114 5.65 5.03 3.59
CA ASP A 114 4.88 5.68 4.66
C ASP A 114 3.59 4.92 5.01
N GLY A 115 3.72 3.63 5.27
CA GLY A 115 2.64 2.70 5.60
C GLY A 115 3.16 1.40 6.16
N GLY A 116 2.26 0.53 6.64
CA GLY A 116 2.63 -0.75 7.21
C GLY A 116 3.10 -0.67 8.67
N PHE A 117 2.79 0.42 9.38
CA PHE A 117 3.07 0.57 10.80
C PHE A 117 2.06 -0.28 11.60
N PRO A 118 2.50 -1.23 12.46
CA PRO A 118 1.62 -2.09 13.24
C PRO A 118 1.07 -1.34 14.46
N HIS A 119 0.18 -0.38 14.23
CA HIS A 119 -0.40 0.47 15.25
C HIS A 119 -1.89 0.22 15.38
N ASP A 120 -2.33 -0.17 16.58
CA ASP A 120 -3.74 -0.37 16.93
C ASP A 120 -4.25 0.87 17.68
N TRP A 121 -5.17 1.60 17.06
CA TRP A 121 -5.80 2.79 17.64
C TRP A 121 -7.32 2.76 17.50
N ILE A 122 -7.90 1.64 17.06
CA ILE A 122 -9.33 1.58 16.79
C ILE A 122 -10.08 0.80 17.86
N ASP A 123 -10.66 1.54 18.81
CA ASP A 123 -11.64 1.02 19.76
C ASP A 123 -13.09 1.16 19.24
N ASP A 124 -14.07 0.64 19.98
CA ASP A 124 -15.48 0.70 19.57
C ASP A 124 -15.99 2.15 19.45
N ALA A 125 -15.49 3.05 20.27
CA ALA A 125 -15.84 4.47 20.20
C ALA A 125 -15.26 5.11 18.93
N ALA A 126 -14.02 4.75 18.53
CA ALA A 126 -13.42 5.20 17.28
C ALA A 126 -14.15 4.64 16.06
N LYS A 127 -14.59 3.38 16.09
CA LYS A 127 -15.42 2.78 15.03
C LYS A 127 -16.72 3.58 14.83
N GLU A 128 -17.42 3.89 15.91
CA GLU A 128 -18.67 4.66 15.82
C GLU A 128 -18.41 6.10 15.35
N ARG A 129 -17.34 6.77 15.82
CA ARG A 129 -16.94 8.09 15.30
C ARG A 129 -16.67 8.04 13.79
N THR A 130 -16.00 7.00 13.30
CA THR A 130 -15.72 6.79 11.88
C THR A 130 -17.02 6.66 11.08
N ARG A 131 -17.99 5.84 11.54
CA ARG A 131 -19.30 5.70 10.89
C ARG A 131 -20.05 7.03 10.82
N GLN A 132 -20.09 7.77 11.93
CA GLN A 132 -20.74 9.07 12.00
C GLN A 132 -20.09 10.10 11.06
N GLN A 133 -18.76 10.12 10.99
CA GLN A 133 -18.01 11.01 10.12
C GLN A 133 -18.36 10.78 8.64
N PHE A 134 -18.31 9.53 8.18
CA PHE A 134 -18.66 9.22 6.79
C PHE A 134 -20.13 9.46 6.48
N ARG A 135 -21.06 9.20 7.41
CA ARG A 135 -22.48 9.55 7.26
C ARG A 135 -22.70 11.06 7.10
N LYS A 136 -21.99 11.90 7.87
CA LYS A 136 -22.02 13.36 7.74
C LYS A 136 -21.49 13.82 6.37
N MET A 137 -20.48 13.13 5.83
CA MET A 137 -19.84 13.47 4.56
C MET A 137 -20.53 12.83 3.34
N ARG A 138 -21.62 12.06 3.49
CA ARG A 138 -22.22 11.25 2.41
C ARG A 138 -22.51 12.00 1.12
N TRP A 139 -22.87 13.27 1.20
CA TRP A 139 -23.16 14.12 0.05
C TRP A 139 -21.89 14.64 -0.64
N ALA A 140 -20.79 14.76 0.08
CA ALA A 140 -19.50 15.22 -0.45
C ALA A 140 -18.69 14.10 -1.12
N LEU A 141 -18.82 12.86 -0.67
CA LEU A 141 -18.02 11.73 -1.17
C LEU A 141 -18.06 11.55 -2.69
N PRO A 142 -19.23 11.61 -3.37
CA PRO A 142 -19.28 11.52 -4.83
C PRO A 142 -18.55 12.66 -5.55
N LEU A 143 -18.51 13.85 -4.94
CA LEU A 143 -17.81 15.02 -5.48
C LEU A 143 -16.29 14.93 -5.30
N LEU A 144 -15.84 14.22 -4.27
CA LEU A 144 -14.43 14.03 -3.94
C LEU A 144 -13.78 12.87 -4.72
N ALA A 145 -14.57 11.90 -5.16
CA ALA A 145 -14.08 10.70 -5.85
C ALA A 145 -13.30 10.99 -7.15
N PRO A 146 -13.69 11.91 -8.03
CA PRO A 146 -12.94 12.25 -9.24
C PRO A 146 -11.53 12.81 -8.95
N PHE A 147 -11.34 13.40 -7.76
CA PHE A 147 -10.07 13.99 -7.33
C PHE A 147 -9.17 13.03 -6.54
N GLY A 148 -9.57 11.74 -6.42
CA GLY A 148 -8.82 10.75 -5.65
C GLY A 148 -8.83 10.98 -4.13
N MET A 149 -9.83 11.72 -3.62
CA MET A 149 -10.02 11.99 -2.19
C MET A 149 -11.13 11.11 -1.57
N ALA A 150 -11.81 10.32 -2.37
CA ALA A 150 -12.78 9.31 -1.98
C ALA A 150 -12.84 8.21 -3.06
N ALA A 151 -13.49 7.10 -2.75
CA ALA A 151 -13.82 6.06 -3.72
C ALA A 151 -15.30 6.19 -4.15
N ARG A 152 -15.67 5.52 -5.24
CA ARG A 152 -17.06 5.50 -5.72
C ARG A 152 -17.91 4.47 -4.96
N MET A 153 -18.02 4.67 -3.65
CA MET A 153 -18.67 3.82 -2.67
C MET A 153 -19.71 4.60 -1.87
N SER A 154 -20.60 3.91 -1.15
CA SER A 154 -21.47 4.52 -0.16
C SER A 154 -20.70 5.00 1.07
N ALA A 155 -21.31 5.87 1.87
CA ALA A 155 -20.72 6.34 3.12
C ALA A 155 -20.48 5.19 4.12
N ASP A 156 -21.42 4.24 4.21
CA ASP A 156 -21.27 3.08 5.08
C ASP A 156 -20.13 2.16 4.60
N GLN A 157 -20.01 1.92 3.29
CA GLN A 157 -18.87 1.18 2.74
C GLN A 157 -17.53 1.86 3.03
N HIS A 158 -17.43 3.19 2.91
CA HIS A 158 -16.23 3.92 3.30
C HIS A 158 -15.91 3.74 4.78
N ALA A 159 -16.92 3.80 5.65
CA ALA A 159 -16.73 3.65 7.08
C ALA A 159 -16.22 2.24 7.43
N GLU A 160 -16.88 1.20 6.94
CA GLU A 160 -16.51 -0.19 7.26
C GLU A 160 -15.11 -0.54 6.73
N ILE A 161 -14.75 -0.10 5.51
CA ILE A 161 -13.40 -0.31 4.99
C ILE A 161 -12.35 0.41 5.84
N ASN A 162 -12.61 1.65 6.28
CA ASN A 162 -11.66 2.35 7.13
C ASN A 162 -11.50 1.68 8.50
N ILE A 163 -12.57 1.12 9.04
CA ILE A 163 -12.52 0.34 10.28
C ILE A 163 -11.68 -0.92 10.05
N GLU A 164 -12.01 -1.72 9.04
CA GLU A 164 -11.28 -2.96 8.70
C GLU A 164 -9.79 -2.70 8.44
N ILE A 165 -9.45 -1.64 7.70
CA ILE A 165 -8.06 -1.25 7.44
C ILE A 165 -7.29 -1.01 8.75
N ASN A 166 -7.89 -0.30 9.71
CA ASN A 166 -7.23 -0.02 10.99
C ASN A 166 -7.04 -1.31 11.83
N GLU A 167 -8.02 -2.21 11.83
CA GLU A 167 -7.90 -3.53 12.47
C GLU A 167 -6.76 -4.35 11.83
N VAL A 168 -6.67 -4.33 10.49
CA VAL A 168 -5.60 -4.99 9.75
C VAL A 168 -4.23 -4.40 10.09
N PHE A 169 -4.11 -3.07 10.22
CA PHE A 169 -2.86 -2.44 10.64
C PHE A 169 -2.45 -2.86 12.05
N GLY A 170 -3.40 -2.92 13.00
CA GLY A 170 -3.14 -3.41 14.36
C GLY A 170 -2.57 -4.83 14.37
N ALA A 171 -3.03 -5.68 13.47
CA ALA A 171 -2.59 -7.07 13.35
C ALA A 171 -1.26 -7.28 12.59
N LEU A 172 -0.69 -6.24 11.95
CA LEU A 172 0.50 -6.40 11.08
C LEU A 172 1.74 -6.93 11.80
N GLY A 173 1.85 -6.69 13.11
CA GLY A 173 2.98 -7.15 13.91
C GLY A 173 3.26 -8.65 13.75
N ALA A 174 2.23 -9.47 13.84
CA ALA A 174 2.31 -10.93 13.66
C ALA A 174 2.56 -11.32 12.19
N GLN A 175 2.04 -10.56 11.24
CA GLN A 175 2.25 -10.82 9.81
C GLN A 175 3.72 -10.65 9.41
N TYR A 176 4.41 -9.64 9.96
CA TYR A 176 5.84 -9.45 9.71
C TYR A 176 6.70 -10.65 10.11
N ASP A 177 6.27 -11.43 11.09
CA ASP A 177 7.00 -12.63 11.53
C ASP A 177 7.01 -13.74 10.46
N GLN A 178 6.06 -13.72 9.54
CA GLN A 178 5.95 -14.66 8.43
C GLN A 178 6.65 -14.16 7.14
N VAL A 179 6.98 -12.85 7.06
CA VAL A 179 7.62 -12.29 5.86
C VAL A 179 9.10 -12.63 5.84
N THR A 180 9.52 -13.38 4.84
CA THR A 180 10.92 -13.84 4.71
C THR A 180 11.76 -12.99 3.76
N CYS A 181 11.16 -12.33 2.77
CA CYS A 181 11.88 -11.49 1.82
C CYS A 181 12.43 -10.20 2.46
N PRO A 182 13.36 -9.49 1.79
CA PRO A 182 13.75 -8.14 2.21
C PRO A 182 12.59 -7.17 2.20
N VAL A 183 12.40 -6.44 3.31
CA VAL A 183 11.43 -5.34 3.44
C VAL A 183 12.17 -4.05 3.76
N ARG A 184 11.86 -2.98 3.04
CA ARG A 184 12.42 -1.65 3.28
C ARG A 184 11.32 -0.62 3.43
N PHE A 185 11.44 0.20 4.46
CA PHE A 185 10.54 1.33 4.70
C PHE A 185 11.11 2.62 4.14
N VAL A 186 10.26 3.43 3.54
CA VAL A 186 10.49 4.87 3.34
C VAL A 186 9.56 5.60 4.29
N VAL A 187 10.12 6.23 5.31
CA VAL A 187 9.36 6.89 6.39
C VAL A 187 9.32 8.39 6.14
N ALA A 188 8.12 8.94 5.99
CA ALA A 188 7.91 10.39 5.89
C ALA A 188 7.80 11.00 7.29
N THR A 189 8.55 12.07 7.59
CA THR A 189 8.59 12.71 8.91
C THR A 189 7.78 14.01 9.01
N GLY A 190 7.33 14.54 7.87
CA GLY A 190 6.52 15.76 7.83
C GLY A 190 5.16 15.58 8.48
N ALA A 191 4.58 16.69 8.91
CA ALA A 191 3.24 16.71 9.52
C ALA A 191 2.19 16.20 8.53
N SER A 192 1.33 15.31 8.99
CA SER A 192 0.19 14.78 8.24
C SER A 192 -1.08 15.56 8.56
N MET A 193 -1.95 15.73 7.57
CA MET A 193 -3.30 16.26 7.83
C MET A 193 -4.10 15.24 8.65
N GLY A 194 -4.59 15.67 9.83
CA GLY A 194 -5.49 14.88 10.67
C GLY A 194 -4.85 14.15 11.85
N GLY A 195 -3.52 14.22 12.02
CA GLY A 195 -2.84 13.68 13.20
C GLY A 195 -1.90 14.70 13.85
N THR A 196 -1.75 14.62 15.17
CA THR A 196 -0.74 15.39 15.90
C THR A 196 0.67 14.84 15.64
N ALA A 197 1.71 15.64 15.90
CA ALA A 197 3.09 15.19 15.79
C ALA A 197 3.38 13.99 16.74
N GLU A 198 2.75 13.97 17.91
CA GLU A 198 2.87 12.90 18.91
C GLU A 198 2.22 11.60 18.43
N GLU A 199 1.01 11.66 17.90
CA GLU A 199 0.32 10.49 17.30
C GLU A 199 1.13 9.89 16.15
N MET A 200 1.70 10.74 15.29
CA MET A 200 2.54 10.29 14.19
C MET A 200 3.86 9.68 14.67
N ALA A 201 4.45 10.21 15.74
CA ALA A 201 5.65 9.64 16.34
C ALA A 201 5.34 8.26 16.98
N THR A 202 4.25 8.15 17.72
CA THR A 202 3.79 6.89 18.32
C THR A 202 3.51 5.83 17.26
N MET A 203 2.82 6.19 16.18
CA MET A 203 2.57 5.29 15.07
C MET A 203 3.88 4.78 14.44
N ARG A 204 4.86 5.65 14.22
CA ARG A 204 6.16 5.24 13.67
C ARG A 204 6.94 4.35 14.64
N ALA A 205 6.94 4.68 15.93
CA ALA A 205 7.61 3.90 16.99
C ALA A 205 7.01 2.49 17.13
N SER A 206 5.77 2.25 16.72
CA SER A 206 5.19 0.90 16.69
C SER A 206 5.95 -0.09 15.80
N LEU A 207 6.80 0.43 14.90
CA LEU A 207 7.67 -0.39 14.05
C LEU A 207 8.92 -0.92 14.79
N ASP A 208 9.38 -0.27 15.85
CA ASP A 208 10.63 -0.59 16.52
C ASP A 208 10.73 -2.06 17.00
N PRO A 209 9.68 -2.67 17.58
CA PRO A 209 9.72 -4.08 17.96
C PRO A 209 9.85 -5.01 16.77
N VAL A 210 9.31 -4.65 15.59
CA VAL A 210 9.45 -5.43 14.36
C VAL A 210 10.89 -5.35 13.85
N LEU A 211 11.46 -4.15 13.79
CA LEU A 211 12.85 -3.93 13.37
C LEU A 211 13.84 -4.68 14.25
N ALA A 212 13.61 -4.70 15.58
CA ALA A 212 14.48 -5.37 16.52
C ALA A 212 14.52 -6.90 16.34
N ARG A 213 13.39 -7.52 16.00
CA ARG A 213 13.30 -9.00 15.88
C ARG A 213 13.45 -9.53 14.46
N ARG A 214 13.35 -8.67 13.43
CA ARG A 214 13.33 -9.09 12.01
C ARG A 214 14.45 -8.44 11.20
N PRO A 215 15.65 -9.03 11.09
CA PRO A 215 16.81 -8.41 10.43
C PRO A 215 16.63 -8.18 8.92
N ASN A 216 15.69 -8.90 8.28
CA ASN A 216 15.32 -8.69 6.88
C ASN A 216 14.46 -7.44 6.66
N ILE A 217 13.93 -6.84 7.73
CA ILE A 217 13.09 -5.64 7.71
C ILE A 217 13.90 -4.45 8.22
N ARG A 218 13.97 -3.36 7.45
CA ARG A 218 14.79 -2.18 7.80
C ARG A 218 14.14 -0.89 7.28
N VAL A 219 14.47 0.23 7.91
CA VAL A 219 14.26 1.55 7.32
C VAL A 219 15.33 1.77 6.25
N GLY A 220 14.92 1.96 5.01
CA GLY A 220 15.78 2.27 3.87
C GLY A 220 16.00 3.78 3.73
N ALA A 221 14.95 4.58 3.97
CA ALA A 221 15.06 6.04 3.92
C ALA A 221 14.08 6.71 4.90
N THR A 222 14.53 7.83 5.46
CA THR A 222 13.69 8.78 6.20
C THR A 222 13.68 10.09 5.43
N VAL A 223 12.49 10.63 5.11
CA VAL A 223 12.33 11.78 4.21
C VAL A 223 11.50 12.90 4.85
N PRO A 224 11.76 14.19 4.51
CA PRO A 224 11.10 15.32 5.16
C PRO A 224 9.67 15.58 4.69
N SER A 225 9.22 14.95 3.62
CA SER A 225 7.83 15.09 3.15
C SER A 225 6.84 14.49 4.14
N ASN A 226 5.57 14.74 3.90
CA ASN A 226 4.48 14.11 4.64
C ASN A 226 3.85 12.96 3.84
N HIS A 227 2.93 12.24 4.49
CA HIS A 227 2.21 11.10 3.93
C HIS A 227 1.66 11.34 2.51
N VAL A 228 1.04 12.50 2.28
CA VAL A 228 0.37 12.82 1.00
C VAL A 228 1.37 13.19 -0.09
N THR A 229 2.51 13.74 0.27
CA THR A 229 3.46 14.34 -0.68
C THR A 229 4.70 13.48 -0.97
N VAL A 230 4.90 12.38 -0.24
CA VAL A 230 6.10 11.52 -0.33
C VAL A 230 6.37 11.05 -1.76
N LEU A 231 5.38 10.50 -2.45
CA LEU A 231 5.54 10.02 -3.82
C LEU A 231 5.80 11.14 -4.85
N ARG A 232 5.48 12.38 -4.50
CA ARG A 232 5.67 13.54 -5.36
C ARG A 232 6.98 14.29 -5.08
N LYS A 233 7.36 14.41 -3.80
CA LYS A 233 8.53 15.20 -3.38
C LYS A 233 9.79 14.34 -3.27
N ASP A 234 9.68 13.16 -2.67
CA ASP A 234 10.82 12.28 -2.37
C ASP A 234 10.83 11.00 -3.22
N TYR A 235 10.25 11.06 -4.43
CA TYR A 235 10.19 9.95 -5.37
C TYR A 235 11.58 9.34 -5.69
N ARG A 236 12.67 10.14 -5.64
CA ARG A 236 14.04 9.65 -5.85
C ARG A 236 14.49 8.73 -4.71
N ALA A 237 14.22 9.12 -3.47
CA ALA A 237 14.49 8.27 -2.31
C ALA A 237 13.68 6.97 -2.37
N VAL A 238 12.41 7.04 -2.78
CA VAL A 238 11.59 5.85 -3.01
C VAL A 238 12.22 4.94 -4.07
N ALA A 239 12.62 5.49 -5.22
CA ALA A 239 13.24 4.72 -6.29
C ALA A 239 14.59 4.10 -5.87
N GLU A 240 15.39 4.80 -5.07
CA GLU A 240 16.65 4.25 -4.55
C GLU A 240 16.40 3.08 -3.62
N VAL A 241 15.46 3.19 -2.68
CA VAL A 241 15.06 2.09 -1.79
C VAL A 241 14.52 0.89 -2.58
N VAL A 242 13.84 1.11 -3.73
CA VAL A 242 13.44 0.03 -4.65
C VAL A 242 14.66 -0.70 -5.20
N ARG A 243 15.68 0.03 -5.67
CA ARG A 243 16.93 -0.57 -6.19
C ARG A 243 17.68 -1.36 -5.11
N GLU A 244 17.82 -0.79 -3.91
CA GLU A 244 18.44 -1.44 -2.76
C GLU A 244 17.72 -2.73 -2.36
N THR A 245 16.39 -2.71 -2.34
CA THR A 245 15.57 -3.88 -1.99
C THR A 245 15.77 -5.00 -3.01
N ALA A 246 15.79 -4.65 -4.28
CA ALA A 246 16.05 -5.61 -5.36
C ALA A 246 17.45 -6.22 -5.28
N ALA A 247 18.47 -5.41 -4.98
CA ALA A 247 19.85 -5.89 -4.80
C ALA A 247 19.96 -6.82 -3.57
N ALA A 248 19.30 -6.48 -2.46
CA ALA A 248 19.25 -7.34 -1.28
C ALA A 248 18.55 -8.69 -1.56
N ALA A 249 17.53 -8.68 -2.41
CA ALA A 249 16.84 -9.90 -2.82
C ALA A 249 17.68 -10.80 -3.76
N ALA A 250 18.52 -10.21 -4.61
CA ALA A 250 19.42 -10.97 -5.48
C ALA A 250 20.46 -11.76 -4.69
N LYS A 251 21.11 -11.12 -3.71
CA LYS A 251 22.12 -11.75 -2.83
C LYS A 251 21.62 -12.93 -1.98
N ARG A 252 20.30 -13.07 -1.82
CA ARG A 252 19.70 -14.19 -1.05
C ARG A 252 19.39 -15.41 -1.89
N ASN A 253 19.45 -15.28 -3.21
CA ASN A 253 19.23 -16.39 -4.15
C ASN A 253 20.55 -17.01 -4.67
N GLU A 254 21.67 -16.41 -4.29
CA GLU A 254 23.04 -16.94 -4.44
C GLU A 254 23.42 -17.81 -3.21
#